data_4e25da42955b52bee84a85acfb7c0179
#
_entry.id   4e25da42955b52bee84a85acfb7c0179
#
_cell.length_a   1.000
_cell.length_b   1.000
_cell.length_c   1.000
_cell.angle_alpha   90.00
_cell.angle_beta   90.00
_cell.angle_gamma   90.00
#
_symmetry.space_group_name_H-M   'P 1'
#
loop_
_entity.id
_entity.type
_entity.pdbx_description
1 polymer ?
#
loop_
_entity_poly.entity_id
_entity_poly.type
_entity_poly.pdbx_seq_one_letter_code
_entity_poly.pdbx_strand_id
1 'polypeptide(L)'
;ERYLRRIAADMHDGPGQDMGLALLRIEAVADVCATCPVAVAKGRAVSDDFRTVQSALKSAMADLRAISAGLRLPEIKRLSPAEIAERAARDYERKTGLAVTLTVNDIHLDAPLPVKITLYRLLQESLANGFRHAGGVGQRVKVAGDDGQLAVEVADSGKGFDPQAVAADSHLGLAGMRERVEILGGTFEIVSAPGEGTVIRAQLPLTVPEVEDE
;
A
#
# COMPACT_ATOMS: atom_id res chain seq x y z
N GLU A 1 21.93 6.15 -11.50
CA GLU A 1 21.39 5.99 -10.14
C GLU A 1 21.16 7.33 -9.41
N ARG A 2 22.17 8.22 -9.35
CA ARG A 2 22.05 9.55 -8.71
C ARG A 2 20.94 10.40 -9.34
N TYR A 3 20.77 10.35 -10.64
CA TYR A 3 19.75 11.10 -11.38
C TYR A 3 18.33 10.62 -11.04
N LEU A 4 18.11 9.30 -10.98
CA LEU A 4 16.80 8.72 -10.61
C LEU A 4 16.41 9.00 -9.16
N ARG A 5 17.39 8.99 -8.23
CA ARG A 5 17.15 9.39 -6.84
C ARG A 5 16.77 10.87 -6.72
N ARG A 6 17.37 11.73 -7.54
CA ARG A 6 17.05 13.15 -7.59
C ARG A 6 15.63 13.37 -8.12
N ILE A 7 15.25 12.71 -9.23
CA ILE A 7 13.89 12.76 -9.75
C ILE A 7 12.87 12.29 -8.69
N ALA A 8 13.16 11.20 -7.98
CA ALA A 8 12.28 10.71 -6.93
C ALA A 8 12.10 11.71 -5.78
N ALA A 9 13.14 12.43 -5.39
CA ALA A 9 13.09 13.49 -4.39
C ALA A 9 12.33 14.70 -4.94
N ASP A 10 12.63 15.14 -6.15
CA ASP A 10 11.98 16.29 -6.80
C ASP A 10 10.47 16.04 -7.02
N MET A 11 10.06 14.79 -7.35
CA MET A 11 8.64 14.42 -7.47
C MET A 11 7.92 14.37 -6.12
N HIS A 12 8.62 14.01 -5.04
CA HIS A 12 8.05 14.00 -3.70
C HIS A 12 7.92 15.42 -3.13
N ASP A 13 8.94 16.25 -3.31
CA ASP A 13 9.05 17.56 -2.66
C ASP A 13 8.35 18.69 -3.45
N GLY A 14 8.12 18.51 -4.75
CA GLY A 14 7.35 19.42 -5.59
C GLY A 14 5.89 18.97 -5.75
N PRO A 15 5.58 18.16 -6.78
CA PRO A 15 4.18 17.83 -7.10
C PRO A 15 3.44 17.11 -5.96
N GLY A 16 4.14 16.30 -5.16
CA GLY A 16 3.54 15.58 -4.02
C GLY A 16 3.09 16.52 -2.91
N GLN A 17 3.85 17.58 -2.62
CA GLN A 17 3.49 18.59 -1.62
C GLN A 17 2.37 19.51 -2.13
N ASP A 18 2.43 19.93 -3.40
CA ASP A 18 1.40 20.78 -4.01
C ASP A 18 0.03 20.08 -4.04
N MET A 19 0.02 18.79 -4.38
CA MET A 19 -1.21 17.98 -4.35
C MET A 19 -1.72 17.74 -2.93
N GLY A 20 -0.83 17.57 -1.95
CA GLY A 20 -1.19 17.50 -0.54
C GLY A 20 -1.82 18.78 -0.04
N LEU A 21 -1.27 19.93 -0.41
CA LEU A 21 -1.84 21.25 -0.09
C LEU A 21 -3.19 21.46 -0.78
N ALA A 22 -3.32 21.07 -2.06
CA ALA A 22 -4.59 21.15 -2.79
C ALA A 22 -5.68 20.30 -2.11
N LEU A 23 -5.34 19.09 -1.64
CA LEU A 23 -6.25 18.21 -0.91
C LEU A 23 -6.76 18.87 0.38
N LEU A 24 -5.85 19.42 1.20
CA LEU A 24 -6.21 20.14 2.43
C LEU A 24 -7.10 21.36 2.16
N ARG A 25 -6.82 22.09 1.07
CA ARG A 25 -7.66 23.24 0.67
C ARG A 25 -9.04 22.84 0.20
N ILE A 26 -9.16 21.75 -0.53
CA ILE A 26 -10.46 21.22 -1.00
C ILE A 26 -11.29 20.74 0.19
N GLU A 27 -10.69 20.07 1.19
CA GLU A 27 -11.38 19.67 2.42
C GLU A 27 -11.93 20.90 3.17
N ALA A 28 -11.10 21.93 3.36
CA ALA A 28 -11.52 23.16 4.03
C ALA A 28 -12.64 23.89 3.27
N VAL A 29 -12.61 23.91 1.93
CA VAL A 29 -13.66 24.52 1.11
C VAL A 29 -14.94 23.68 1.14
N ALA A 30 -14.85 22.36 1.13
CA ALA A 30 -15.99 21.46 1.24
C ALA A 30 -16.75 21.67 2.56
N ASP A 31 -16.03 21.82 3.68
CA ASP A 31 -16.62 22.10 5.00
C ASP A 31 -17.36 23.45 5.04
N VAL A 32 -16.77 24.50 4.44
CA VAL A 32 -17.43 25.81 4.33
C VAL A 32 -18.66 25.75 3.42
N CYS A 33 -18.58 25.02 2.30
CA CYS A 33 -19.70 24.88 1.37
C CYS A 33 -20.85 24.04 1.97
N ALA A 34 -20.55 23.07 2.85
CA ALA A 34 -21.58 22.27 3.52
C ALA A 34 -22.47 23.11 4.45
N THR A 35 -21.98 24.22 4.97
CA THR A 35 -22.69 25.15 5.86
C THR A 35 -23.26 26.38 5.13
N CYS A 36 -22.95 26.57 3.83
CA CYS A 36 -23.36 27.73 3.07
C CYS A 36 -24.84 27.63 2.63
N PRO A 37 -25.72 28.59 2.98
CA PRO A 37 -27.14 28.55 2.61
C PRO A 37 -27.39 28.51 1.10
N VAL A 38 -26.52 29.11 0.30
CA VAL A 38 -26.62 29.12 -1.18
C VAL A 38 -26.28 27.74 -1.77
N ALA A 39 -25.29 27.05 -1.19
CA ALA A 39 -24.93 25.71 -1.62
C ALA A 39 -26.00 24.68 -1.23
N VAL A 40 -26.58 24.82 -0.05
CA VAL A 40 -27.70 23.99 0.45
C VAL A 40 -28.94 24.16 -0.43
N ALA A 41 -29.24 25.39 -0.88
CA ALA A 41 -30.38 25.69 -1.76
C ALA A 41 -30.24 25.11 -3.19
N LYS A 42 -29.01 24.89 -3.68
CA LYS A 42 -28.73 24.30 -5.00
C LYS A 42 -28.68 22.77 -5.00
N GLY A 43 -28.80 22.14 -3.86
CA GLY A 43 -28.91 20.69 -3.64
C GLY A 43 -27.99 19.82 -4.49
N ARG A 44 -27.22 18.95 -3.83
CA ARG A 44 -26.54 17.78 -4.41
C ARG A 44 -25.24 17.96 -5.23
N ALA A 45 -25.12 18.95 -6.11
CA ALA A 45 -24.01 19.01 -7.07
C ALA A 45 -22.63 19.31 -6.46
N VAL A 46 -22.56 20.22 -5.48
CA VAL A 46 -21.28 20.75 -4.95
C VAL A 46 -20.52 19.71 -4.10
N SER A 47 -21.22 18.93 -3.28
CA SER A 47 -20.57 17.92 -2.42
C SER A 47 -20.05 16.71 -3.20
N ASP A 48 -20.71 16.35 -4.30
CA ASP A 48 -20.32 15.24 -5.15
C ASP A 48 -19.12 15.61 -6.03
N ASP A 49 -19.10 16.84 -6.54
CA ASP A 49 -17.95 17.37 -7.27
C ASP A 49 -16.71 17.48 -6.41
N PHE A 50 -16.83 17.94 -5.16
CA PHE A 50 -15.71 17.97 -4.20
C PHE A 50 -15.19 16.57 -3.89
N ARG A 51 -16.07 15.59 -3.69
CA ARG A 51 -15.67 14.19 -3.46
C ARG A 51 -14.94 13.61 -4.67
N THR A 52 -15.42 13.92 -5.86
CA THR A 52 -14.79 13.48 -7.12
C THR A 52 -13.37 14.06 -7.26
N VAL A 53 -13.21 15.36 -7.05
CA VAL A 53 -11.90 16.02 -7.12
C VAL A 53 -10.96 15.50 -6.01
N GLN A 54 -11.46 15.31 -4.79
CA GLN A 54 -10.70 14.76 -3.68
C GLN A 54 -10.24 13.32 -3.99
N SER A 55 -11.11 12.50 -4.56
CA SER A 55 -10.78 11.13 -4.97
C SER A 55 -9.72 11.12 -6.07
N ALA A 56 -9.85 11.97 -7.08
CA ALA A 56 -8.88 12.10 -8.16
C ALA A 56 -7.50 12.57 -7.65
N LEU A 57 -7.47 13.53 -6.73
CA LEU A 57 -6.22 13.98 -6.11
C LEU A 57 -5.56 12.90 -5.26
N LYS A 58 -6.35 12.14 -4.48
CA LYS A 58 -5.83 11.01 -3.70
C LYS A 58 -5.24 9.93 -4.59
N SER A 59 -5.90 9.62 -5.71
CA SER A 59 -5.40 8.67 -6.71
C SER A 59 -4.09 9.14 -7.33
N ALA A 60 -4.04 10.37 -7.83
CA ALA A 60 -2.84 10.93 -8.44
C ALA A 60 -1.66 11.04 -7.46
N MET A 61 -1.92 11.34 -6.17
CA MET A 61 -0.89 11.27 -5.12
C MET A 61 -0.39 9.84 -4.89
N ALA A 62 -1.28 8.84 -4.97
CA ALA A 62 -0.91 7.43 -4.85
C ALA A 62 -0.02 7.01 -6.04
N ASP A 63 -0.35 7.43 -7.25
CA ASP A 63 0.43 7.17 -8.45
C ASP A 63 1.81 7.84 -8.40
N LEU A 64 1.89 9.10 -7.99
CA LEU A 64 3.17 9.80 -7.77
C LEU A 64 4.04 9.10 -6.73
N ARG A 65 3.43 8.66 -5.63
CA ARG A 65 4.14 7.88 -4.60
C ARG A 65 4.61 6.53 -5.14
N ALA A 66 3.81 5.88 -5.98
CA ALA A 66 4.17 4.62 -6.63
C ALA A 66 5.37 4.82 -7.58
N ILE A 67 5.36 5.86 -8.40
CA ILE A 67 6.46 6.23 -9.29
C ILE A 67 7.72 6.60 -8.49
N SER A 68 7.61 7.49 -7.50
CA SER A 68 8.75 7.90 -6.65
C SER A 68 9.38 6.72 -5.92
N ALA A 69 8.58 5.78 -5.47
CA ALA A 69 9.07 4.59 -4.80
C ALA A 69 9.63 3.56 -5.80
N GLY A 70 9.11 3.51 -7.04
CA GLY A 70 9.72 2.77 -8.15
C GLY A 70 11.14 3.27 -8.47
N LEU A 71 11.38 4.57 -8.36
CA LEU A 71 12.70 5.19 -8.55
C LEU A 71 13.71 4.90 -7.41
N ARG A 72 13.27 4.38 -6.25
CA ARG A 72 14.14 3.91 -5.14
C ARG A 72 14.58 2.43 -5.29
N LEU A 73 14.28 1.80 -6.40
CA LEU A 73 14.55 0.40 -6.74
C LEU A 73 16.01 -0.10 -6.61
N PRO A 74 17.06 0.73 -6.78
CA PRO A 74 18.44 0.23 -6.69
C PRO A 74 18.78 -0.41 -5.35
N GLU A 75 18.12 0.01 -4.26
CA GLU A 75 18.37 -0.56 -2.93
C GLU A 75 17.69 -1.93 -2.76
N ILE A 76 16.43 -2.07 -3.25
CA ILE A 76 15.66 -3.33 -3.15
C ILE A 76 16.28 -4.44 -3.98
N LYS A 77 16.86 -4.11 -5.15
CA LYS A 77 17.49 -5.09 -6.04
C LYS A 77 18.58 -5.92 -5.34
N ARG A 78 19.29 -5.32 -4.39
CA ARG A 78 20.42 -5.95 -3.69
C ARG A 78 20.02 -6.71 -2.44
N LEU A 79 18.81 -6.51 -1.95
CA LEU A 79 18.32 -7.12 -0.73
C LEU A 79 17.73 -8.51 -1.04
N SER A 80 17.95 -9.45 -0.17
CA SER A 80 17.21 -10.72 -0.12
C SER A 80 15.76 -10.47 0.33
N PRO A 81 14.83 -11.41 0.09
CA PRO A 81 13.45 -11.30 0.61
C PRO A 81 13.38 -11.12 2.13
N ALA A 82 14.29 -11.75 2.88
CA ALA A 82 14.42 -11.59 4.31
C ALA A 82 14.76 -10.13 4.70
N GLU A 83 15.80 -9.58 4.09
CA GLU A 83 16.22 -8.19 4.33
C GLU A 83 15.14 -7.17 3.90
N ILE A 84 14.35 -7.49 2.87
CA ILE A 84 13.19 -6.68 2.46
C ILE A 84 12.12 -6.67 3.55
N ALA A 85 11.80 -7.83 4.13
CA ALA A 85 10.83 -7.93 5.21
C ALA A 85 11.30 -7.15 6.46
N GLU A 86 12.55 -7.32 6.86
CA GLU A 86 13.16 -6.56 7.96
C GLU A 86 13.15 -5.05 7.70
N ARG A 87 13.44 -4.63 6.46
CA ARG A 87 13.41 -3.23 6.07
C ARG A 87 12.01 -2.65 6.17
N ALA A 88 11.00 -3.37 5.67
CA ALA A 88 9.61 -2.93 5.74
C ALA A 88 9.13 -2.77 7.18
N ALA A 89 9.47 -3.72 8.06
CA ALA A 89 9.17 -3.66 9.48
C ALA A 89 9.87 -2.46 10.16
N ARG A 90 11.18 -2.29 9.98
CA ARG A 90 11.92 -1.13 10.51
C ARG A 90 11.40 0.22 10.00
N ASP A 91 11.02 0.30 8.72
CA ASP A 91 10.46 1.53 8.15
C ASP A 91 9.09 1.87 8.77
N TYR A 92 8.27 0.86 9.05
CA TYR A 92 7.00 1.02 9.76
C TYR A 92 7.22 1.47 11.20
N GLU A 93 8.06 0.76 11.96
CA GLU A 93 8.36 1.08 13.36
C GLU A 93 8.91 2.51 13.53
N ARG A 94 9.81 2.91 12.64
CA ARG A 94 10.35 4.28 12.64
C ARG A 94 9.30 5.35 12.39
N LYS A 95 8.30 5.07 11.54
CA LYS A 95 7.25 6.03 11.18
C LYS A 95 6.14 6.12 12.22
N THR A 96 5.82 5.01 12.86
CA THR A 96 4.64 4.90 13.74
C THR A 96 4.99 4.84 15.22
N GLY A 97 6.22 4.47 15.55
CA GLY A 97 6.64 4.16 16.92
C GLY A 97 6.09 2.84 17.46
N LEU A 98 5.41 2.04 16.64
CA LEU A 98 4.80 0.77 17.04
C LEU A 98 5.63 -0.41 16.53
N ALA A 99 5.79 -1.43 17.39
CA ALA A 99 6.55 -2.63 17.06
C ALA A 99 5.79 -3.58 16.13
N VAL A 100 6.55 -4.30 15.30
CA VAL A 100 6.07 -5.38 14.42
C VAL A 100 6.73 -6.69 14.84
N THR A 101 5.94 -7.73 15.08
CA THR A 101 6.48 -9.07 15.26
C THR A 101 6.82 -9.67 13.90
N LEU A 102 8.11 -9.73 13.56
CA LEU A 102 8.58 -10.28 12.29
C LEU A 102 9.12 -11.70 12.49
N THR A 103 8.65 -12.63 11.65
CA THR A 103 9.16 -14.00 11.56
C THR A 103 9.60 -14.28 10.11
N VAL A 104 10.82 -14.71 9.92
CA VAL A 104 11.38 -15.08 8.61
C VAL A 104 11.93 -16.48 8.69
N ASN A 105 11.45 -17.39 7.83
CA ASN A 105 11.84 -18.80 7.84
C ASN A 105 12.23 -19.29 6.44
N ASP A 106 13.25 -20.15 6.39
CA ASP A 106 13.60 -21.03 5.25
C ASP A 106 13.71 -20.35 3.87
N ILE A 107 14.10 -19.08 3.82
CA ILE A 107 14.31 -18.36 2.56
C ILE A 107 15.74 -18.60 2.07
N HIS A 108 15.94 -19.66 1.29
CA HIS A 108 17.26 -20.05 0.77
C HIS A 108 17.52 -19.53 -0.67
N LEU A 109 16.49 -19.07 -1.36
CA LEU A 109 16.58 -18.60 -2.73
C LEU A 109 16.42 -17.06 -2.79
N ASP A 110 17.15 -16.45 -3.71
CA ASP A 110 16.91 -15.04 -4.04
C ASP A 110 15.66 -14.94 -4.92
N ALA A 111 15.04 -13.78 -4.94
CA ALA A 111 13.83 -13.53 -5.70
C ALA A 111 14.11 -12.59 -6.89
N PRO A 112 13.41 -12.76 -8.01
CA PRO A 112 13.45 -11.80 -9.12
C PRO A 112 13.06 -10.39 -8.65
N LEU A 113 13.59 -9.37 -9.31
CA LEU A 113 13.34 -7.99 -8.92
C LEU A 113 11.84 -7.61 -8.86
N PRO A 114 10.97 -8.04 -9.80
CA PRO A 114 9.54 -7.78 -9.70
C PRO A 114 8.91 -8.36 -8.42
N VAL A 115 9.33 -9.57 -8.02
CA VAL A 115 8.88 -10.22 -6.78
C VAL A 115 9.35 -9.44 -5.55
N LYS A 116 10.61 -9.02 -5.52
CA LYS A 116 11.17 -8.17 -4.45
C LYS A 116 10.40 -6.86 -4.28
N ILE A 117 10.05 -6.22 -5.38
CA ILE A 117 9.25 -4.98 -5.38
C ILE A 117 7.86 -5.24 -4.84
N THR A 118 7.21 -6.28 -5.34
CA THR A 118 5.85 -6.65 -4.91
C THR A 118 5.82 -7.02 -3.43
N LEU A 119 6.79 -7.80 -2.94
CA LEU A 119 6.95 -8.09 -1.52
C LEU A 119 7.04 -6.82 -0.68
N TYR A 120 7.96 -5.92 -1.03
CA TYR A 120 8.14 -4.68 -0.26
C TYR A 120 6.86 -3.83 -0.23
N ARG A 121 6.16 -3.70 -1.37
CA ARG A 121 4.90 -2.96 -1.47
C ARG A 121 3.77 -3.59 -0.69
N LEU A 122 3.64 -4.92 -0.80
CA LEU A 122 2.66 -5.68 -0.05
C LEU A 122 2.82 -5.44 1.46
N LEU A 123 4.04 -5.56 1.97
CA LEU A 123 4.34 -5.34 3.38
C LEU A 123 4.07 -3.89 3.80
N GLN A 124 4.52 -2.91 3.01
CA GLN A 124 4.27 -1.50 3.31
C GLN A 124 2.78 -1.16 3.40
N GLU A 125 2.00 -1.57 2.40
CA GLU A 125 0.57 -1.25 2.34
C GLU A 125 -0.22 -2.01 3.41
N SER A 126 0.09 -3.29 3.63
CA SER A 126 -0.58 -4.08 4.67
C SER A 126 -0.35 -3.52 6.07
N LEU A 127 0.90 -3.18 6.40
CA LEU A 127 1.25 -2.57 7.69
C LEU A 127 0.62 -1.17 7.84
N ALA A 128 0.61 -0.36 6.77
CA ALA A 128 -0.04 0.94 6.78
C ALA A 128 -1.56 0.84 6.96
N ASN A 129 -2.20 -0.18 6.36
CA ASN A 129 -3.62 -0.46 6.55
C ASN A 129 -3.93 -0.88 7.98
N GLY A 130 -3.14 -1.78 8.57
CA GLY A 130 -3.25 -2.14 9.98
C GLY A 130 -3.08 -0.94 10.93
N PHE A 131 -2.16 -0.02 10.63
CA PHE A 131 -2.05 1.23 11.40
C PHE A 131 -3.27 2.12 11.25
N ARG A 132 -3.69 2.36 10.01
CA ARG A 132 -4.78 3.31 9.67
C ARG A 132 -6.15 2.82 10.15
N HIS A 133 -6.41 1.52 10.05
CA HIS A 133 -7.73 0.94 10.29
C HIS A 133 -7.84 0.15 11.60
N ALA A 134 -6.71 -0.36 12.11
CA ALA A 134 -6.63 -1.18 13.33
C ALA A 134 -5.82 -0.52 14.45
N GLY A 135 -5.34 0.72 14.29
CA GLY A 135 -4.50 1.40 15.27
C GLY A 135 -3.12 0.75 15.48
N GLY A 136 -2.70 -0.14 14.59
CA GLY A 136 -1.42 -0.84 14.67
C GLY A 136 -1.36 -1.93 15.75
N VAL A 137 -2.50 -2.37 16.29
CA VAL A 137 -2.54 -3.36 17.36
C VAL A 137 -2.18 -4.74 16.84
N GLY A 138 -1.19 -5.40 17.47
CA GLY A 138 -0.83 -6.79 17.20
C GLY A 138 -0.31 -7.05 15.79
N GLN A 139 0.40 -6.09 15.20
CA GLN A 139 1.02 -6.23 13.88
C GLN A 139 2.02 -7.38 13.83
N ARG A 140 1.79 -8.33 12.94
CA ARG A 140 2.67 -9.49 12.71
C ARG A 140 2.94 -9.65 11.23
N VAL A 141 4.17 -9.98 10.90
CA VAL A 141 4.62 -10.31 9.54
C VAL A 141 5.32 -11.66 9.59
N LYS A 142 4.92 -12.56 8.69
CA LYS A 142 5.63 -13.81 8.43
C LYS A 142 6.02 -13.88 6.97
N VAL A 143 7.25 -14.25 6.70
CA VAL A 143 7.74 -14.51 5.35
C VAL A 143 8.50 -15.84 5.38
N ALA A 144 8.11 -16.75 4.51
CA ALA A 144 8.75 -18.08 4.44
C ALA A 144 8.97 -18.51 2.98
N GLY A 145 10.05 -19.20 2.71
CA GLY A 145 10.29 -19.87 1.44
C GLY A 145 9.67 -21.28 1.46
N ASP A 146 8.89 -21.64 0.44
CA ASP A 146 8.25 -22.93 0.30
C ASP A 146 8.15 -23.32 -1.18
N ASP A 147 8.72 -24.48 -1.55
CA ASP A 147 8.61 -25.10 -2.90
C ASP A 147 8.72 -24.13 -4.09
N GLY A 148 9.72 -23.22 -4.08
CA GLY A 148 9.93 -22.25 -5.16
C GLY A 148 8.96 -21.05 -5.10
N GLN A 149 8.24 -20.89 -4.01
CA GLN A 149 7.38 -19.77 -3.73
C GLN A 149 7.79 -19.04 -2.45
N LEU A 150 7.40 -17.79 -2.35
CA LEU A 150 7.55 -16.98 -1.15
C LEU A 150 6.17 -16.78 -0.52
N ALA A 151 5.90 -17.44 0.59
CA ALA A 151 4.69 -17.26 1.37
C ALA A 151 4.83 -16.02 2.27
N VAL A 152 3.85 -15.13 2.21
CA VAL A 152 3.80 -13.89 2.99
C VAL A 152 2.48 -13.84 3.75
N GLU A 153 2.55 -13.58 5.05
CA GLU A 153 1.39 -13.31 5.88
C GLU A 153 1.60 -12.01 6.66
N VAL A 154 0.63 -11.10 6.59
CA VAL A 154 0.58 -9.90 7.42
C VAL A 154 -0.72 -9.90 8.18
N ALA A 155 -0.66 -9.78 9.51
CA ALA A 155 -1.84 -9.82 10.36
C ALA A 155 -1.84 -8.67 11.35
N ASP A 156 -3.05 -8.20 11.69
CA ASP A 156 -3.32 -7.31 12.83
C ASP A 156 -4.40 -7.89 13.74
N SER A 157 -4.48 -7.38 14.95
CA SER A 157 -5.50 -7.74 15.94
C SER A 157 -6.48 -6.59 16.17
N GLY A 158 -6.79 -5.84 15.10
CA GLY A 158 -7.69 -4.70 15.15
C GLY A 158 -9.17 -5.09 15.06
N LYS A 159 -9.98 -4.09 14.70
CA LYS A 159 -11.45 -4.25 14.63
C LYS A 159 -11.94 -5.15 13.49
N GLY A 160 -11.07 -5.52 12.55
CA GLY A 160 -11.48 -6.24 11.35
C GLY A 160 -12.55 -5.53 10.52
N PHE A 161 -13.02 -6.19 9.49
CA PHE A 161 -14.12 -5.72 8.62
C PHE A 161 -14.74 -6.91 7.88
N ASP A 162 -15.90 -6.70 7.27
CA ASP A 162 -16.50 -7.67 6.35
C ASP A 162 -16.00 -7.35 4.91
N PRO A 163 -15.18 -8.21 4.29
CA PRO A 163 -14.66 -7.98 2.95
C PRO A 163 -15.74 -7.88 1.85
N GLN A 164 -16.94 -8.44 2.11
CA GLN A 164 -18.05 -8.42 1.15
C GLN A 164 -18.91 -7.14 1.29
N ALA A 165 -18.93 -6.54 2.47
CA ALA A 165 -19.76 -5.37 2.76
C ALA A 165 -19.13 -4.04 2.34
N VAL A 166 -17.84 -4.03 2.02
CA VAL A 166 -17.13 -2.78 1.73
C VAL A 166 -17.14 -2.50 0.22
N ALA A 167 -17.66 -1.32 -0.15
CA ALA A 167 -17.76 -0.88 -1.54
C ALA A 167 -16.42 -0.88 -2.28
N ALA A 168 -16.42 -1.29 -3.55
CA ALA A 168 -15.23 -1.44 -4.39
C ALA A 168 -14.30 -0.20 -4.42
N ASP A 169 -14.87 1.00 -4.33
CA ASP A 169 -14.12 2.26 -4.39
C ASP A 169 -13.27 2.58 -3.14
N SER A 170 -13.56 1.94 -2.00
CA SER A 170 -12.81 2.16 -0.76
C SER A 170 -11.58 1.23 -0.61
N HIS A 171 -11.36 0.32 -1.55
CA HIS A 171 -10.32 -0.72 -1.49
C HIS A 171 -9.22 -0.60 -2.54
N LEU A 172 -8.95 0.57 -3.09
CA LEU A 172 -7.87 0.77 -4.06
C LEU A 172 -6.54 0.15 -3.61
N GLY A 173 -6.22 0.22 -2.31
CA GLY A 173 -5.03 -0.40 -1.75
C GLY A 173 -5.05 -1.93 -1.80
N LEU A 174 -6.17 -2.56 -1.42
CA LEU A 174 -6.34 -4.02 -1.43
C LEU A 174 -6.40 -4.56 -2.85
N ALA A 175 -7.16 -3.91 -3.74
CA ALA A 175 -7.25 -4.27 -5.15
C ALA A 175 -5.87 -4.17 -5.83
N GLY A 176 -5.13 -3.09 -5.60
CA GLY A 176 -3.79 -2.91 -6.16
C GLY A 176 -2.74 -3.88 -5.59
N MET A 177 -2.91 -4.36 -4.34
CA MET A 177 -2.06 -5.45 -3.82
C MET A 177 -2.36 -6.76 -4.51
N ARG A 178 -3.64 -7.12 -4.66
CA ARG A 178 -4.09 -8.32 -5.38
C ARG A 178 -3.57 -8.34 -6.80
N GLU A 179 -3.83 -7.29 -7.56
CA GLU A 179 -3.42 -7.15 -8.96
C GLU A 179 -1.91 -7.36 -9.14
N ARG A 180 -1.07 -6.72 -8.31
CA ARG A 180 0.39 -6.87 -8.38
C ARG A 180 0.86 -8.29 -8.09
N VAL A 181 0.20 -9.01 -7.19
CA VAL A 181 0.51 -10.40 -6.88
C VAL A 181 0.10 -11.31 -8.03
N GLU A 182 -1.12 -11.12 -8.55
CA GLU A 182 -1.69 -11.93 -9.64
C GLU A 182 -0.94 -11.75 -10.98
N ILE A 183 -0.47 -10.54 -11.29
CA ILE A 183 0.38 -10.28 -12.48
C ILE A 183 1.66 -11.12 -12.46
N LEU A 184 2.20 -11.43 -11.29
CA LEU A 184 3.37 -12.29 -11.15
C LEU A 184 3.03 -13.78 -11.16
N GLY A 185 1.76 -14.15 -11.33
CA GLY A 185 1.29 -15.54 -11.22
C GLY A 185 1.16 -16.02 -9.78
N GLY A 186 1.14 -15.12 -8.80
CA GLY A 186 0.94 -15.40 -7.39
C GLY A 186 -0.52 -15.50 -6.99
N THR A 187 -0.77 -15.83 -5.71
CA THR A 187 -2.11 -15.84 -5.11
C THR A 187 -2.22 -14.83 -3.99
N PHE A 188 -3.41 -14.24 -3.82
CA PHE A 188 -3.68 -13.23 -2.81
C PHE A 188 -5.01 -13.50 -2.10
N GLU A 189 -5.00 -13.56 -0.79
CA GLU A 189 -6.15 -13.80 0.07
C GLU A 189 -6.25 -12.76 1.18
N ILE A 190 -7.48 -12.39 1.54
CA ILE A 190 -7.78 -11.56 2.70
C ILE A 190 -8.78 -12.33 3.55
N VAL A 191 -8.46 -12.48 4.83
CA VAL A 191 -9.35 -13.03 5.85
C VAL A 191 -9.55 -11.96 6.90
N SER A 192 -10.80 -11.52 7.07
CA SER A 192 -11.18 -10.53 8.09
C SER A 192 -12.63 -10.71 8.47
N ALA A 193 -12.95 -10.46 9.74
CA ALA A 193 -14.29 -10.37 10.24
C ALA A 193 -14.36 -9.27 11.32
N PRO A 194 -15.53 -8.62 11.54
CA PRO A 194 -15.69 -7.62 12.58
C PRO A 194 -15.31 -8.18 13.95
N GLY A 195 -14.33 -7.54 14.61
CA GLY A 195 -13.79 -7.92 15.91
C GLY A 195 -12.64 -8.93 15.89
N GLU A 196 -12.29 -9.52 14.72
CA GLU A 196 -11.28 -10.58 14.62
C GLU A 196 -9.94 -10.14 13.99
N GLY A 197 -9.80 -8.84 13.69
CA GLY A 197 -8.63 -8.32 13.00
C GLY A 197 -8.61 -8.67 11.50
N THR A 198 -7.44 -8.52 10.88
CA THR A 198 -7.26 -8.81 9.46
C THR A 198 -6.01 -9.64 9.24
N VAL A 199 -6.09 -10.61 8.34
CA VAL A 199 -4.96 -11.39 7.83
C VAL A 199 -4.92 -11.27 6.31
N ILE A 200 -3.80 -10.82 5.79
CA ILE A 200 -3.48 -10.78 4.36
C ILE A 200 -2.46 -11.89 4.10
N ARG A 201 -2.74 -12.75 3.13
CA ARG A 201 -1.83 -13.81 2.67
C ARG A 201 -1.54 -13.63 1.20
N ALA A 202 -0.30 -13.87 0.83
CA ALA A 202 0.11 -13.91 -0.56
C ALA A 202 1.15 -15.02 -0.76
N GLN A 203 1.12 -15.62 -1.96
CA GLN A 203 2.19 -16.48 -2.45
C GLN A 203 2.78 -15.83 -3.71
N LEU A 204 4.08 -15.66 -3.74
CA LEU A 204 4.80 -15.03 -4.83
C LEU A 204 5.75 -16.08 -5.43
N PRO A 205 5.70 -16.35 -6.75
CA PRO A 205 6.63 -17.29 -7.36
C PRO A 205 8.04 -16.75 -7.35
N LEU A 206 9.01 -17.56 -6.95
CA LEU A 206 10.44 -17.20 -7.00
C LEU A 206 11.02 -17.30 -8.43
N THR A 207 10.27 -17.88 -9.36
CA THR A 207 10.58 -17.92 -10.79
C THR A 207 9.47 -17.20 -11.54
N VAL A 208 9.77 -16.04 -12.13
CA VAL A 208 8.80 -15.36 -13.02
C VAL A 208 9.02 -15.88 -14.43
N PRO A 209 7.97 -16.28 -15.17
CA PRO A 209 8.11 -16.58 -16.59
C PRO A 209 8.74 -15.38 -17.31
N GLU A 210 9.76 -15.62 -18.11
CA GLU A 210 10.27 -14.58 -19.01
C GLU A 210 9.14 -14.22 -19.96
N VAL A 211 8.74 -12.95 -19.94
CA VAL A 211 7.87 -12.39 -20.98
C VAL A 211 8.74 -12.32 -22.22
N GLU A 212 8.49 -13.22 -23.17
CA GLU A 212 9.10 -13.09 -24.50
C GLU A 212 8.58 -11.78 -25.08
N ASP A 213 9.48 -10.81 -25.23
CA ASP A 213 9.21 -9.59 -26.00
C ASP A 213 8.99 -9.99 -27.48
N GLU A 214 7.74 -9.95 -27.95
CA GLU A 214 7.39 -9.97 -29.36
C GLU A 214 7.65 -8.61 -30.04
#